data_1207c8469f93e503c61a9a900f47b6b4
#
_entry.id   1207c8469f93e503c61a9a900f47b6b4
#
_cell.length_a   1.000
_cell.length_b   1.000
_cell.length_c   1.000
_cell.angle_alpha   90.00
_cell.angle_beta   90.00
_cell.angle_gamma   90.00
#
_symmetry.space_group_name_H-M   'P 1'
#
loop_
_entity.id
_entity.type
_entity.pdbx_description
1 polymer ?
#
loop_
_entity_poly.entity_id
_entity_poly.type
_entity_poly.pdbx_seq_one_letter_code
_entity_poly.pdbx_strand_id
1 'polypeptide(L)'
;MRGLDGNTFIIAGGATGIGAGTAKRLASEGANVAVGDININGAKATVEQITGEGGRAIAVEFDLSDEESIKDLVDATLAEFGAIHGLHNVGADLSDDNLGRDTTVLETDLDVWHRTLDVNLLGYVRTIRAVLPRLLQQGSGSIVNTSSGGSLGTDPMHLAYNCSKAAINQLTRHVANNYGAKGIRSNAVMPGLVMGETQERQNDKQMQQMFLAASKTTRLGKPADLAAITTFLLSEEAEWINGQTWFIGGASHMRQ
;
A
#
# COMPACT_ATOMS: atom_id res chain seq x y z
N MET A 1 -4.25 -8.93 17.18
CA MET A 1 -4.50 -9.94 16.08
C MET A 1 -3.43 -11.01 16.13
N ARG A 2 -3.76 -12.29 15.85
CA ARG A 2 -2.77 -13.38 15.85
C ARG A 2 -1.75 -13.20 14.74
N GLY A 3 -0.51 -13.62 14.99
CA GLY A 3 0.58 -13.58 13.99
C GLY A 3 1.16 -12.20 13.70
N LEU A 4 0.94 -11.22 14.57
CA LEU A 4 1.53 -9.88 14.43
C LEU A 4 2.58 -9.60 15.48
N ASP A 5 2.33 -9.96 16.73
CA ASP A 5 3.26 -9.70 17.84
C ASP A 5 4.63 -10.33 17.60
N GLY A 6 5.68 -9.53 17.68
CA GLY A 6 7.07 -9.92 17.40
C GLY A 6 7.40 -10.13 15.91
N ASN A 7 6.42 -10.24 15.01
CA ASN A 7 6.65 -10.40 13.58
C ASN A 7 6.98 -9.05 12.90
N THR A 8 7.70 -9.10 11.78
CA THR A 8 8.26 -7.94 11.10
C THR A 8 7.58 -7.69 9.76
N PHE A 9 7.14 -6.46 9.54
CA PHE A 9 6.46 -6.03 8.32
C PHE A 9 7.14 -4.82 7.68
N ILE A 10 7.30 -4.86 6.36
CA ILE A 10 7.77 -3.73 5.56
C ILE A 10 6.56 -2.96 5.03
N ILE A 11 6.58 -1.64 5.19
CA ILE A 11 5.62 -0.71 4.60
C ILE A 11 6.34 0.11 3.53
N ALA A 12 6.12 -0.21 2.28
CA ALA A 12 6.68 0.47 1.12
C ALA A 12 5.80 1.65 0.71
N GLY A 13 6.11 2.84 1.24
CA GLY A 13 5.31 4.07 1.16
C GLY A 13 4.66 4.42 2.51
N GLY A 14 5.46 4.53 3.58
CA GLY A 14 4.95 4.63 4.95
C GLY A 14 5.05 6.01 5.60
N ALA A 15 5.46 7.06 4.87
CA ALA A 15 5.60 8.41 5.45
C ALA A 15 4.29 9.06 5.84
N THR A 16 3.21 8.81 5.09
CA THR A 16 1.93 9.50 5.27
C THR A 16 0.72 8.59 5.00
N GLY A 17 -0.46 9.09 5.23
CA GLY A 17 -1.74 8.51 4.76
C GLY A 17 -1.95 7.05 5.19
N ILE A 18 -2.33 6.21 4.23
CA ILE A 18 -2.64 4.79 4.46
C ILE A 18 -1.43 4.03 4.99
N GLY A 19 -0.24 4.31 4.44
CA GLY A 19 1.01 3.64 4.85
C GLY A 19 1.37 3.93 6.28
N ALA A 20 1.40 5.20 6.69
CA ALA A 20 1.64 5.61 8.07
C ALA A 20 0.57 5.04 9.03
N GLY A 21 -0.70 5.05 8.61
CA GLY A 21 -1.79 4.44 9.38
C GLY A 21 -1.59 2.94 9.59
N THR A 22 -1.17 2.22 8.54
CA THR A 22 -0.89 0.78 8.63
C THR A 22 0.32 0.49 9.51
N ALA A 23 1.40 1.30 9.38
CA ALA A 23 2.60 1.15 10.20
C ALA A 23 2.27 1.29 11.69
N LYS A 24 1.54 2.34 12.08
CA LYS A 24 1.10 2.56 13.45
C LYS A 24 0.20 1.43 13.95
N ARG A 25 -0.76 1.00 13.15
CA ARG A 25 -1.66 -0.08 13.56
C ARG A 25 -0.92 -1.40 13.76
N LEU A 26 -0.01 -1.79 12.88
CA LEU A 26 0.81 -2.99 13.06
C LEU A 26 1.65 -2.90 14.34
N ALA A 27 2.31 -1.76 14.56
CA ALA A 27 3.10 -1.55 15.78
C ALA A 27 2.25 -1.62 17.06
N SER A 28 1.03 -1.10 17.04
CA SER A 28 0.10 -1.20 18.20
C SER A 28 -0.38 -2.64 18.48
N GLU A 29 -0.24 -3.55 17.51
CA GLU A 29 -0.48 -4.99 17.67
C GLU A 29 0.80 -5.76 18.06
N GLY A 30 1.90 -5.07 18.39
CA GLY A 30 3.17 -5.66 18.80
C GLY A 30 4.14 -6.02 17.67
N ALA A 31 3.83 -5.67 16.43
CA ALA A 31 4.70 -5.94 15.30
C ALA A 31 5.92 -5.02 15.25
N ASN A 32 7.02 -5.53 14.67
CA ASN A 32 8.15 -4.71 14.25
C ASN A 32 7.88 -4.14 12.85
N VAL A 33 8.17 -2.87 12.62
CA VAL A 33 7.80 -2.22 11.35
C VAL A 33 8.99 -1.51 10.72
N ALA A 34 9.30 -1.84 9.46
CA ALA A 34 10.22 -1.06 8.63
C ALA A 34 9.41 -0.13 7.73
N VAL A 35 9.57 1.17 7.91
CA VAL A 35 8.88 2.23 7.19
C VAL A 35 9.79 2.75 6.09
N GLY A 36 9.57 2.31 4.84
CA GLY A 36 10.26 2.80 3.66
C GLY A 36 9.47 3.91 2.98
N ASP A 37 10.11 5.03 2.64
CA ASP A 37 9.50 6.11 1.86
C ASP A 37 10.56 7.01 1.22
N ILE A 38 10.26 7.59 0.06
CA ILE A 38 11.12 8.61 -0.58
C ILE A 38 11.19 9.89 0.27
N ASN A 39 10.14 10.18 1.04
CA ASN A 39 10.11 11.22 2.06
C ASN A 39 10.63 10.66 3.40
N ILE A 40 11.95 10.56 3.51
CA ILE A 40 12.59 10.03 4.74
C ILE A 40 12.19 10.82 6.00
N ASN A 41 11.96 12.12 5.91
CA ASN A 41 11.54 12.90 7.08
C ASN A 41 10.13 12.51 7.53
N GLY A 42 9.21 12.26 6.60
CA GLY A 42 7.89 11.75 6.90
C GLY A 42 7.93 10.33 7.49
N ALA A 43 8.80 9.45 6.94
CA ALA A 43 9.01 8.12 7.49
C ALA A 43 9.54 8.17 8.92
N LYS A 44 10.54 9.04 9.22
CA LYS A 44 11.05 9.29 10.56
C LYS A 44 9.96 9.79 11.52
N ALA A 45 9.12 10.74 11.09
CA ALA A 45 8.02 11.22 11.91
C ALA A 45 6.98 10.11 12.24
N THR A 46 6.72 9.21 11.28
CA THR A 46 5.87 8.02 11.53
C THR A 46 6.53 7.09 12.56
N VAL A 47 7.84 6.84 12.44
CA VAL A 47 8.61 6.00 13.38
C VAL A 47 8.66 6.63 14.78
N GLU A 48 8.88 7.94 14.88
CA GLU A 48 8.86 8.65 16.16
C GLU A 48 7.51 8.51 16.89
N GLN A 49 6.39 8.57 16.18
CA GLN A 49 5.08 8.33 16.78
C GLN A 49 4.94 6.88 17.27
N ILE A 50 5.38 5.90 16.47
CA ILE A 50 5.35 4.49 16.86
C ILE A 50 6.20 4.23 18.11
N THR A 51 7.44 4.72 18.12
CA THR A 51 8.37 4.49 19.24
C THR A 51 7.97 5.27 20.48
N GLY A 52 7.39 6.46 20.33
CA GLY A 52 6.81 7.25 21.42
C GLY A 52 5.63 6.56 22.11
N GLU A 53 4.93 5.66 21.41
CA GLU A 53 3.87 4.81 21.95
C GLU A 53 4.36 3.42 22.41
N GLY A 54 5.69 3.21 22.42
CA GLY A 54 6.32 1.96 22.88
C GLY A 54 6.43 0.86 21.82
N GLY A 55 6.09 1.15 20.56
CA GLY A 55 6.25 0.22 19.44
C GLY A 55 7.69 0.17 18.92
N ARG A 56 7.98 -0.77 18.02
CA ARG A 56 9.30 -0.96 17.40
C ARG A 56 9.25 -0.68 15.91
N ALA A 57 9.98 0.32 15.43
CA ALA A 57 10.04 0.66 14.02
C ALA A 57 11.38 1.29 13.62
N ILE A 58 11.74 1.16 12.34
CA ILE A 58 12.84 1.88 11.68
C ILE A 58 12.32 2.64 10.46
N ALA A 59 13.00 3.74 10.12
CA ALA A 59 12.76 4.51 8.90
C ALA A 59 13.91 4.32 7.93
N VAL A 60 13.61 4.01 6.67
CA VAL A 60 14.60 3.82 5.60
C VAL A 60 14.21 4.68 4.40
N GLU A 61 15.17 5.41 3.83
CA GLU A 61 14.95 6.10 2.57
C GLU A 61 14.74 5.09 1.45
N PHE A 62 13.69 5.25 0.65
CA PHE A 62 13.26 4.21 -0.26
C PHE A 62 12.52 4.77 -1.48
N ASP A 63 12.98 4.41 -2.66
CA ASP A 63 12.36 4.74 -3.95
C ASP A 63 11.89 3.46 -4.66
N LEU A 64 10.60 3.38 -5.00
CA LEU A 64 9.98 2.28 -5.76
C LEU A 64 10.58 2.10 -7.17
N SER A 65 11.18 3.14 -7.73
CA SER A 65 11.81 3.07 -9.06
C SER A 65 13.27 2.62 -9.03
N ASP A 66 13.89 2.48 -7.84
CA ASP A 66 15.29 2.13 -7.67
C ASP A 66 15.47 0.76 -6.99
N GLU A 67 16.08 -0.19 -7.70
CA GLU A 67 16.32 -1.56 -7.19
C GLU A 67 17.33 -1.59 -6.03
N GLU A 68 18.34 -0.70 -6.02
CA GLU A 68 19.32 -0.62 -4.92
C GLU A 68 18.65 -0.12 -3.64
N SER A 69 17.85 0.94 -3.76
CA SER A 69 17.06 1.48 -2.64
C SER A 69 16.10 0.44 -2.05
N ILE A 70 15.47 -0.38 -2.90
CA ILE A 70 14.62 -1.49 -2.46
C ILE A 70 15.42 -2.55 -1.69
N LYS A 71 16.61 -2.88 -2.19
CA LYS A 71 17.51 -3.83 -1.54
C LYS A 71 17.95 -3.29 -0.16
N ASP A 72 18.29 -2.01 -0.07
CA ASP A 72 18.69 -1.36 1.19
C ASP A 72 17.58 -1.40 2.24
N LEU A 73 16.31 -1.20 1.84
CA LEU A 73 15.16 -1.34 2.73
C LEU A 73 15.05 -2.77 3.28
N VAL A 74 15.21 -3.79 2.44
CA VAL A 74 15.17 -5.19 2.84
C VAL A 74 16.33 -5.54 3.77
N ASP A 75 17.55 -5.13 3.41
CA ASP A 75 18.76 -5.42 4.19
C ASP A 75 18.73 -4.72 5.57
N ALA A 76 18.32 -3.45 5.62
CA ALA A 76 18.13 -2.73 6.88
C ALA A 76 17.07 -3.39 7.77
N THR A 77 15.97 -3.87 7.18
CA THR A 77 14.93 -4.60 7.92
C THR A 77 15.47 -5.89 8.53
N LEU A 78 16.24 -6.65 7.75
CA LEU A 78 16.85 -7.91 8.21
C LEU A 78 17.94 -7.66 9.28
N ALA A 79 18.72 -6.60 9.12
CA ALA A 79 19.76 -6.23 10.08
C ALA A 79 19.17 -5.85 11.45
N GLU A 80 18.05 -5.12 11.46
CA GLU A 80 17.41 -4.67 12.70
C GLU A 80 16.56 -5.74 13.37
N PHE A 81 15.74 -6.48 12.58
CA PHE A 81 14.70 -7.36 13.11
C PHE A 81 14.95 -8.85 12.86
N GLY A 82 15.94 -9.20 12.03
CA GLY A 82 16.34 -10.58 11.76
C GLY A 82 15.46 -11.34 10.77
N ALA A 83 14.22 -10.93 10.54
CA ALA A 83 13.27 -11.62 9.65
C ALA A 83 12.28 -10.64 9.01
N ILE A 84 11.60 -11.10 7.95
CA ILE A 84 10.47 -10.38 7.30
C ILE A 84 9.30 -11.36 7.21
N HIS A 85 8.14 -10.97 7.69
CA HIS A 85 6.93 -11.81 7.71
C HIS A 85 5.83 -11.30 6.75
N GLY A 86 5.93 -10.02 6.35
CA GLY A 86 5.00 -9.48 5.35
C GLY A 86 5.43 -8.15 4.76
N LEU A 87 4.70 -7.78 3.70
CA LEU A 87 4.93 -6.58 2.91
C LEU A 87 3.60 -5.89 2.63
N HIS A 88 3.53 -4.59 2.90
CA HIS A 88 2.47 -3.72 2.39
C HIS A 88 3.03 -2.75 1.36
N ASN A 89 2.70 -2.96 0.11
CA ASN A 89 2.96 -2.01 -0.98
C ASN A 89 1.85 -0.96 -1.02
N VAL A 90 2.19 0.31 -0.76
CA VAL A 90 1.21 1.39 -0.70
C VAL A 90 1.67 2.67 -1.40
N GLY A 91 2.98 2.86 -1.61
CA GLY A 91 3.53 4.00 -2.31
C GLY A 91 3.05 4.11 -3.77
N ALA A 92 2.89 5.33 -4.25
CA ALA A 92 2.57 5.65 -5.63
C ALA A 92 3.05 7.07 -5.93
N ASP A 93 3.37 7.35 -7.18
CA ASP A 93 3.63 8.71 -7.64
C ASP A 93 2.31 9.44 -7.87
N LEU A 94 1.94 10.30 -6.91
CA LEU A 94 0.74 11.12 -6.91
C LEU A 94 1.08 12.61 -7.07
N SER A 95 2.29 12.93 -7.54
CA SER A 95 2.74 14.31 -7.74
C SER A 95 1.96 15.01 -8.85
N ASP A 96 1.89 16.34 -8.76
CA ASP A 96 1.27 17.16 -9.81
C ASP A 96 2.01 17.02 -11.15
N ASP A 97 3.34 16.79 -11.12
CA ASP A 97 4.17 16.59 -12.31
C ASP A 97 3.90 15.24 -13.01
N ASN A 98 3.27 14.27 -12.34
CA ASN A 98 2.90 12.98 -12.92
C ASN A 98 1.38 12.81 -12.95
N LEU A 99 0.73 12.58 -11.81
CA LEU A 99 -0.73 12.36 -11.74
C LEU A 99 -1.52 13.57 -12.24
N GLY A 100 -1.06 14.81 -11.99
CA GLY A 100 -1.70 16.03 -12.47
C GLY A 100 -1.70 16.19 -13.99
N ARG A 101 -0.81 15.45 -14.69
CA ARG A 101 -0.73 15.40 -16.17
C ARG A 101 -1.41 14.15 -16.76
N ASP A 102 -1.89 13.24 -15.92
CA ASP A 102 -2.59 12.00 -16.33
C ASP A 102 -4.06 12.29 -16.57
N THR A 103 -4.42 12.47 -17.81
CA THR A 103 -5.75 12.93 -18.25
C THR A 103 -6.45 11.85 -19.12
N THR A 104 -6.67 12.15 -20.39
CA THR A 104 -7.34 11.24 -21.34
C THR A 104 -6.33 10.48 -22.21
N VAL A 105 -6.80 9.48 -22.96
CA VAL A 105 -5.95 8.68 -23.84
C VAL A 105 -5.26 9.51 -24.95
N LEU A 106 -5.85 10.62 -25.35
CA LEU A 106 -5.30 11.49 -26.39
C LEU A 106 -4.32 12.53 -25.84
N GLU A 107 -4.43 12.88 -24.57
CA GLU A 107 -3.74 14.04 -23.99
C GLU A 107 -2.64 13.62 -23.01
N THR A 108 -2.69 12.40 -22.45
CA THR A 108 -1.64 11.93 -21.53
C THR A 108 -0.39 11.55 -22.30
N ASP A 109 0.69 12.28 -22.06
CA ASP A 109 2.01 12.03 -22.65
C ASP A 109 2.56 10.65 -22.24
N LEU A 110 3.36 10.02 -23.12
CA LEU A 110 3.93 8.71 -22.87
C LEU A 110 4.95 8.71 -21.70
N ASP A 111 5.58 9.82 -21.38
CA ASP A 111 6.47 9.95 -20.22
C ASP A 111 5.71 9.76 -18.90
N VAL A 112 4.47 10.29 -18.80
CA VAL A 112 3.56 10.07 -17.67
C VAL A 112 3.22 8.57 -17.54
N TRP A 113 2.92 7.90 -18.66
CA TRP A 113 2.70 6.46 -18.69
C TRP A 113 3.91 5.69 -18.19
N HIS A 114 5.11 6.00 -18.72
CA HIS A 114 6.33 5.32 -18.32
C HIS A 114 6.61 5.53 -16.82
N ARG A 115 6.53 6.76 -16.32
CA ARG A 115 6.74 7.04 -14.90
C ARG A 115 5.71 6.36 -14.01
N THR A 116 4.43 6.44 -14.36
CA THR A 116 3.34 5.81 -13.60
C THR A 116 3.51 4.30 -13.53
N LEU A 117 3.79 3.64 -14.65
CA LEU A 117 3.99 2.19 -14.66
C LEU A 117 5.28 1.79 -13.93
N ASP A 118 6.35 2.54 -14.07
CA ASP A 118 7.63 2.25 -13.42
C ASP A 118 7.52 2.31 -11.89
N VAL A 119 6.92 3.36 -11.36
CA VAL A 119 6.75 3.52 -9.92
C VAL A 119 5.62 2.64 -9.38
N ASN A 120 4.41 2.80 -9.91
CA ASN A 120 3.21 2.23 -9.28
C ASN A 120 3.05 0.72 -9.52
N LEU A 121 3.56 0.20 -10.65
CA LEU A 121 3.44 -1.22 -10.99
C LEU A 121 4.78 -1.96 -10.85
N LEU A 122 5.81 -1.52 -11.58
CA LEU A 122 7.11 -2.20 -11.54
C LEU A 122 7.79 -2.05 -10.18
N GLY A 123 7.56 -0.95 -9.46
CA GLY A 123 7.98 -0.79 -8.08
C GLY A 123 7.43 -1.90 -7.17
N TYR A 124 6.15 -2.25 -7.31
CA TYR A 124 5.56 -3.36 -6.57
C TYR A 124 6.11 -4.73 -7.01
N VAL A 125 6.41 -4.89 -8.29
CA VAL A 125 7.11 -6.10 -8.78
C VAL A 125 8.49 -6.21 -8.15
N ARG A 126 9.26 -5.12 -8.11
CA ARG A 126 10.62 -5.07 -7.52
C ARG A 126 10.58 -5.39 -6.02
N THR A 127 9.70 -4.77 -5.25
CA THR A 127 9.57 -5.02 -3.80
C THR A 127 9.17 -6.45 -3.51
N ILE A 128 8.20 -7.00 -4.26
CA ILE A 128 7.80 -8.41 -4.13
C ILE A 128 8.98 -9.33 -4.45
N ARG A 129 9.72 -9.08 -5.54
CA ARG A 129 10.91 -9.88 -5.90
C ARG A 129 12.00 -9.86 -4.82
N ALA A 130 12.17 -8.73 -4.14
CA ALA A 130 13.16 -8.59 -3.07
C ALA A 130 12.77 -9.33 -1.78
N VAL A 131 11.46 -9.32 -1.43
CA VAL A 131 10.96 -9.90 -0.17
C VAL A 131 10.59 -11.39 -0.34
N LEU A 132 10.02 -11.78 -1.46
CA LEU A 132 9.46 -13.12 -1.70
C LEU A 132 10.43 -14.29 -1.43
N PRO A 133 11.73 -14.22 -1.79
CA PRO A 133 12.67 -15.31 -1.48
C PRO A 133 12.80 -15.57 0.03
N ARG A 134 12.71 -14.53 0.87
CA ARG A 134 12.75 -14.66 2.34
C ARG A 134 11.50 -15.31 2.88
N LEU A 135 10.33 -14.88 2.39
CA LEU A 135 9.06 -15.50 2.76
C LEU A 135 8.98 -16.96 2.35
N LEU A 136 9.47 -17.31 1.16
CA LEU A 136 9.52 -18.70 0.68
C LEU A 136 10.47 -19.56 1.52
N GLN A 137 11.61 -19.03 1.95
CA GLN A 137 12.53 -19.74 2.83
C GLN A 137 11.91 -20.04 4.19
N GLN A 138 11.07 -19.14 4.71
CA GLN A 138 10.32 -19.32 5.95
C GLN A 138 9.11 -20.26 5.80
N GLY A 139 8.64 -20.48 4.56
CA GLY A 139 7.43 -21.26 4.27
C GLY A 139 6.14 -20.53 4.65
N SER A 140 6.20 -19.24 4.95
CA SER A 140 5.04 -18.41 5.32
C SER A 140 5.29 -16.95 5.01
N GLY A 141 4.22 -16.20 4.72
CA GLY A 141 4.29 -14.76 4.56
C GLY A 141 3.02 -14.16 3.96
N SER A 142 2.85 -12.87 4.17
CA SER A 142 1.68 -12.17 3.63
C SER A 142 2.04 -10.85 2.94
N ILE A 143 1.46 -10.63 1.77
CA ILE A 143 1.66 -9.44 0.94
C ILE A 143 0.31 -8.77 0.75
N VAL A 144 0.25 -7.47 1.03
CA VAL A 144 -0.92 -6.65 0.72
C VAL A 144 -0.49 -5.55 -0.24
N ASN A 145 -1.19 -5.46 -1.36
CA ASN A 145 -0.94 -4.43 -2.38
C ASN A 145 -2.07 -3.39 -2.36
N THR A 146 -1.72 -2.12 -2.42
CA THR A 146 -2.71 -1.04 -2.52
C THR A 146 -3.02 -0.72 -3.97
N SER A 147 -4.18 -1.15 -4.41
CA SER A 147 -4.79 -0.79 -5.69
C SER A 147 -5.58 0.53 -5.55
N SER A 148 -6.68 0.69 -6.25
CA SER A 148 -7.57 1.84 -6.19
C SER A 148 -8.98 1.47 -6.65
N GLY A 149 -9.99 2.17 -6.16
CA GLY A 149 -11.33 2.15 -6.75
C GLY A 149 -11.34 2.56 -8.22
N GLY A 150 -10.40 3.39 -8.65
CA GLY A 150 -10.21 3.75 -10.06
C GLY A 150 -9.93 2.56 -10.98
N SER A 151 -9.37 1.46 -10.45
CA SER A 151 -9.16 0.20 -11.21
C SER A 151 -10.47 -0.51 -11.61
N LEU A 152 -11.60 -0.09 -11.07
CA LEU A 152 -12.92 -0.68 -11.29
C LEU A 152 -13.86 0.25 -12.05
N GLY A 153 -13.57 1.52 -12.03
CA GLY A 153 -14.45 2.57 -12.51
C GLY A 153 -14.11 3.05 -13.90
N THR A 154 -14.93 3.95 -14.35
CA THR A 154 -14.76 4.74 -15.57
C THR A 154 -14.44 6.17 -15.16
N ASP A 155 -13.33 6.38 -14.45
CA ASP A 155 -12.81 7.72 -14.20
C ASP A 155 -12.43 8.33 -15.56
N PRO A 156 -12.95 9.49 -15.94
CA PRO A 156 -12.61 10.11 -17.20
C PRO A 156 -11.17 10.65 -17.24
N MET A 157 -10.50 10.72 -16.09
CA MET A 157 -9.12 11.18 -15.90
C MET A 157 -8.26 10.06 -15.32
N HIS A 158 -6.97 10.30 -15.19
CA HIS A 158 -6.00 9.42 -14.53
C HIS A 158 -5.89 8.03 -15.16
N LEU A 159 -5.85 7.99 -16.50
CA LEU A 159 -5.89 6.73 -17.26
C LEU A 159 -4.69 5.83 -16.96
N ALA A 160 -3.47 6.37 -16.97
CA ALA A 160 -2.25 5.60 -16.71
C ALA A 160 -2.24 5.06 -15.26
N TYR A 161 -2.63 5.91 -14.29
CA TYR A 161 -2.78 5.50 -12.90
C TYR A 161 -3.80 4.37 -12.75
N ASN A 162 -5.00 4.52 -13.31
CA ASN A 162 -6.05 3.51 -13.21
C ASN A 162 -5.64 2.18 -13.86
N CYS A 163 -4.94 2.22 -15.00
CA CYS A 163 -4.35 1.04 -15.63
C CYS A 163 -3.29 0.38 -14.74
N SER A 164 -2.40 1.16 -14.12
CA SER A 164 -1.40 0.63 -13.17
C SER A 164 -2.06 -0.10 -12.00
N LYS A 165 -3.13 0.47 -11.44
CA LYS A 165 -3.87 -0.10 -10.32
C LYS A 165 -4.69 -1.35 -10.71
N ALA A 166 -5.20 -1.41 -11.94
CA ALA A 166 -5.81 -2.63 -12.49
C ALA A 166 -4.77 -3.75 -12.68
N ALA A 167 -3.57 -3.42 -13.14
CA ALA A 167 -2.47 -4.37 -13.28
C ALA A 167 -2.00 -4.92 -11.92
N ILE A 168 -2.00 -4.12 -10.84
CA ILE A 168 -1.71 -4.56 -9.46
C ILE A 168 -2.73 -5.63 -9.01
N ASN A 169 -3.99 -5.52 -9.37
CA ASN A 169 -4.99 -6.55 -9.06
C ASN A 169 -4.61 -7.91 -9.70
N GLN A 170 -4.08 -7.88 -10.93
CA GLN A 170 -3.61 -9.10 -11.60
C GLN A 170 -2.31 -9.61 -11.01
N LEU A 171 -1.36 -8.74 -10.67
CA LEU A 171 -0.11 -9.10 -9.98
C LEU A 171 -0.42 -9.83 -8.65
N THR A 172 -1.37 -9.30 -7.87
CA THR A 172 -1.84 -9.89 -6.60
C THR A 172 -2.32 -11.32 -6.80
N ARG A 173 -3.21 -11.55 -7.78
CA ARG A 173 -3.72 -12.89 -8.10
C ARG A 173 -2.62 -13.83 -8.60
N HIS A 174 -1.68 -13.32 -9.39
CA HIS A 174 -0.55 -14.10 -9.89
C HIS A 174 0.33 -14.60 -8.73
N VAL A 175 0.68 -13.74 -7.78
CA VAL A 175 1.48 -14.12 -6.60
C VAL A 175 0.72 -15.16 -5.76
N ALA A 176 -0.55 -14.92 -5.47
CA ALA A 176 -1.39 -15.84 -4.71
C ALA A 176 -1.46 -17.24 -5.36
N ASN A 177 -1.66 -17.29 -6.68
CA ASN A 177 -1.77 -18.57 -7.42
C ASN A 177 -0.46 -19.36 -7.47
N ASN A 178 0.68 -18.68 -7.66
CA ASN A 178 1.96 -19.36 -7.85
C ASN A 178 2.64 -19.75 -6.53
N TYR A 179 2.35 -19.03 -5.45
CA TYR A 179 3.07 -19.20 -4.18
C TYR A 179 2.15 -19.56 -3.01
N GLY A 180 0.84 -19.62 -3.21
CA GLY A 180 -0.12 -19.97 -2.17
C GLY A 180 0.12 -21.36 -1.55
N ALA A 181 0.38 -22.38 -2.36
CA ALA A 181 0.73 -23.72 -1.89
C ALA A 181 2.08 -23.78 -1.13
N LYS A 182 2.86 -22.69 -1.16
CA LYS A 182 4.13 -22.52 -0.44
C LYS A 182 3.98 -21.66 0.81
N GLY A 183 2.76 -21.41 1.27
CA GLY A 183 2.46 -20.63 2.46
C GLY A 183 2.43 -19.10 2.26
N ILE A 184 2.46 -18.61 1.02
CA ILE A 184 2.45 -17.16 0.74
C ILE A 184 1.05 -16.69 0.37
N ARG A 185 0.52 -15.72 1.10
CA ARG A 185 -0.72 -15.05 0.77
C ARG A 185 -0.44 -13.70 0.10
N SER A 186 -1.25 -13.35 -0.89
CA SER A 186 -1.21 -12.05 -1.54
C SER A 186 -2.61 -11.55 -1.78
N ASN A 187 -2.95 -10.39 -1.22
CA ASN A 187 -4.25 -9.74 -1.36
C ASN A 187 -4.08 -8.27 -1.74
N ALA A 188 -5.12 -7.64 -2.24
CA ALA A 188 -5.13 -6.22 -2.53
C ALA A 188 -6.28 -5.50 -1.81
N VAL A 189 -6.00 -4.29 -1.32
CA VAL A 189 -7.01 -3.33 -0.90
C VAL A 189 -7.19 -2.29 -2.00
N MET A 190 -8.43 -1.92 -2.28
CA MET A 190 -8.81 -0.90 -3.26
C MET A 190 -9.51 0.25 -2.52
N PRO A 191 -8.79 1.28 -2.10
CA PRO A 191 -9.40 2.42 -1.44
C PRO A 191 -10.36 3.18 -2.35
N GLY A 192 -11.48 3.64 -1.80
CA GLY A 192 -12.20 4.80 -2.31
C GLY A 192 -11.48 6.09 -1.92
N LEU A 193 -12.18 7.21 -1.84
CA LEU A 193 -11.57 8.45 -1.37
C LEU A 193 -11.25 8.34 0.13
N VAL A 194 -9.96 8.44 0.46
CA VAL A 194 -9.41 8.42 1.82
C VAL A 194 -8.82 9.78 2.12
N MET A 195 -9.33 10.41 3.16
CA MET A 195 -8.88 11.74 3.60
C MET A 195 -7.77 11.58 4.63
N GLY A 196 -6.55 11.96 4.26
CA GLY A 196 -5.42 12.15 5.17
C GLY A 196 -5.15 13.63 5.39
N GLU A 197 -4.21 13.95 6.26
CA GLU A 197 -3.87 15.34 6.61
C GLU A 197 -3.48 16.19 5.38
N THR A 198 -2.80 15.59 4.41
CA THR A 198 -2.40 16.27 3.17
C THR A 198 -3.60 16.56 2.29
N GLN A 199 -4.51 15.59 2.12
CA GLN A 199 -5.73 15.75 1.33
C GLN A 199 -6.72 16.72 1.98
N GLU A 200 -6.78 16.78 3.31
CA GLU A 200 -7.61 17.76 4.04
C GLU A 200 -7.16 19.20 3.77
N ARG A 201 -5.85 19.42 3.54
CA ARG A 201 -5.29 20.75 3.22
C ARG A 201 -5.48 21.14 1.76
N GLN A 202 -5.52 20.18 0.84
CA GLN A 202 -5.54 20.41 -0.61
C GLN A 202 -6.93 20.32 -1.23
N ASN A 203 -7.89 19.66 -0.57
CA ASN A 203 -9.17 19.33 -1.21
C ASN A 203 -10.22 20.43 -1.09
N ASP A 204 -10.77 20.74 -2.26
CA ASP A 204 -12.00 21.50 -2.40
C ASP A 204 -13.16 20.81 -1.68
N LYS A 205 -13.87 21.56 -0.84
CA LYS A 205 -15.08 21.12 -0.14
C LYS A 205 -16.13 20.55 -1.10
N GLN A 206 -16.19 21.05 -2.32
CA GLN A 206 -17.11 20.58 -3.35
C GLN A 206 -16.77 19.14 -3.80
N MET A 207 -15.48 18.84 -4.00
CA MET A 207 -15.03 17.48 -4.32
C MET A 207 -15.34 16.51 -3.18
N GLN A 208 -15.08 16.90 -1.93
CA GLN A 208 -15.42 16.07 -0.76
C GLN A 208 -16.90 15.76 -0.68
N GLN A 209 -17.78 16.75 -0.91
CA GLN A 209 -19.22 16.57 -0.94
C GLN A 209 -19.67 15.63 -2.07
N MET A 210 -19.08 15.75 -3.25
CA MET A 210 -19.36 14.88 -4.40
C MET A 210 -19.03 13.40 -4.07
N PHE A 211 -17.85 13.15 -3.50
CA PHE A 211 -17.46 11.79 -3.13
C PHE A 211 -18.30 11.25 -1.97
N LEU A 212 -18.66 12.08 -1.00
CA LEU A 212 -19.54 11.69 0.10
C LEU A 212 -20.95 11.34 -0.42
N ALA A 213 -21.47 12.11 -1.36
CA ALA A 213 -22.77 11.84 -1.98
C ALA A 213 -22.75 10.52 -2.80
N ALA A 214 -21.63 10.20 -3.45
CA ALA A 214 -21.44 8.95 -4.17
C ALA A 214 -21.32 7.74 -3.23
N SER A 215 -20.77 7.93 -2.03
CA SER A 215 -20.68 6.89 -0.99
C SER A 215 -22.03 6.70 -0.29
N LYS A 216 -22.19 5.57 0.41
CA LYS A 216 -23.40 5.28 1.24
C LYS A 216 -23.03 5.25 2.73
N THR A 217 -22.12 6.12 3.11
CA THR A 217 -21.63 6.28 4.49
C THR A 217 -21.81 7.72 4.95
N THR A 218 -21.69 7.95 6.25
CA THR A 218 -21.86 9.28 6.86
C THR A 218 -20.59 10.13 6.81
N ARG A 219 -19.47 9.58 6.38
CA ARG A 219 -18.17 10.25 6.27
C ARG A 219 -17.31 9.64 5.14
N LEU A 220 -16.30 10.36 4.72
CA LEU A 220 -15.24 9.83 3.86
C LEU A 220 -14.31 8.87 4.62
N GLY A 221 -13.59 8.03 3.88
CA GLY A 221 -12.60 7.12 4.44
C GLY A 221 -11.46 7.86 5.12
N LYS A 222 -10.86 7.23 6.12
CA LYS A 222 -9.64 7.69 6.81
C LYS A 222 -8.54 6.65 6.67
N PRO A 223 -7.25 7.02 6.81
CA PRO A 223 -6.14 6.07 6.83
C PRO A 223 -6.35 4.88 7.76
N ALA A 224 -6.96 5.12 8.94
CA ALA A 224 -7.26 4.07 9.91
C ALA A 224 -8.23 2.99 9.39
N ASP A 225 -9.15 3.34 8.49
CA ASP A 225 -10.09 2.37 7.91
C ASP A 225 -9.34 1.35 7.02
N LEU A 226 -8.38 1.85 6.24
CA LEU A 226 -7.53 1.01 5.39
C LEU A 226 -6.49 0.25 6.22
N ALA A 227 -5.93 0.88 7.25
CA ALA A 227 -5.00 0.25 8.18
C ALA A 227 -5.63 -0.96 8.86
N ALA A 228 -6.89 -0.88 9.29
CA ALA A 228 -7.60 -1.96 9.95
C ALA A 228 -7.69 -3.21 9.07
N ILE A 229 -8.17 -3.07 7.84
CA ILE A 229 -8.29 -4.21 6.90
C ILE A 229 -6.92 -4.71 6.41
N THR A 230 -5.97 -3.82 6.16
CA THR A 230 -4.62 -4.19 5.74
C THR A 230 -3.91 -5.00 6.83
N THR A 231 -3.99 -4.56 8.08
CA THR A 231 -3.42 -5.28 9.23
C THR A 231 -4.09 -6.64 9.41
N PHE A 232 -5.41 -6.74 9.27
CA PHE A 232 -6.12 -8.03 9.26
C PHE A 232 -5.62 -8.95 8.14
N LEU A 233 -5.48 -8.45 6.91
CA LEU A 233 -5.00 -9.25 5.77
C LEU A 233 -3.53 -9.70 5.95
N LEU A 234 -2.71 -8.95 6.68
CA LEU A 234 -1.34 -9.32 7.02
C LEU A 234 -1.28 -10.36 8.16
N SER A 235 -2.29 -10.43 9.02
CA SER A 235 -2.34 -11.32 10.19
C SER A 235 -2.68 -12.77 9.81
N GLU A 236 -2.48 -13.71 10.76
CA GLU A 236 -2.91 -15.12 10.63
C GLU A 236 -4.44 -15.28 10.62
N GLU A 237 -5.19 -14.28 11.08
CA GLU A 237 -6.66 -14.34 11.05
C GLU A 237 -7.22 -14.33 9.63
N ALA A 238 -6.41 -13.90 8.64
CA ALA A 238 -6.72 -13.94 7.22
C ALA A 238 -6.14 -15.17 6.49
N GLU A 239 -5.83 -16.27 7.21
CA GLU A 239 -5.15 -17.45 6.67
C GLU A 239 -5.86 -18.06 5.45
N TRP A 240 -7.19 -18.01 5.39
CA TRP A 240 -8.00 -18.54 4.28
C TRP A 240 -8.30 -17.50 3.19
N ILE A 241 -7.72 -16.29 3.29
CA ILE A 241 -7.94 -15.20 2.34
C ILE A 241 -6.69 -15.03 1.48
N ASN A 242 -6.80 -15.43 0.18
CA ASN A 242 -5.69 -15.34 -0.75
C ASN A 242 -6.20 -14.98 -2.17
N GLY A 243 -5.48 -14.11 -2.88
CA GLY A 243 -5.79 -13.67 -4.24
C GLY A 243 -6.97 -12.70 -4.35
N GLN A 244 -7.45 -12.16 -3.24
CA GLN A 244 -8.63 -11.29 -3.22
C GLN A 244 -8.27 -9.82 -3.44
N THR A 245 -9.21 -9.10 -4.03
CA THR A 245 -9.16 -7.63 -4.16
C THR A 245 -10.37 -7.03 -3.47
N TRP A 246 -10.12 -6.29 -2.37
CA TRP A 246 -11.17 -5.80 -1.47
C TRP A 246 -11.39 -4.30 -1.68
N PHE A 247 -12.57 -3.92 -2.15
CA PHE A 247 -12.95 -2.53 -2.27
C PHE A 247 -13.38 -1.95 -0.91
N ILE A 248 -12.70 -0.90 -0.47
CA ILE A 248 -12.93 -0.20 0.81
C ILE A 248 -13.25 1.26 0.50
N GLY A 249 -14.48 1.52 0.10
CA GLY A 249 -14.87 2.85 -0.41
C GLY A 249 -16.28 3.26 -0.02
N GLY A 250 -16.81 2.78 1.12
CA GLY A 250 -18.10 3.23 1.64
C GLY A 250 -19.28 2.95 0.69
N ALA A 251 -19.25 1.80 0.00
CA ALA A 251 -20.28 1.35 -0.94
C ALA A 251 -20.47 2.27 -2.18
N SER A 252 -19.46 3.10 -2.53
CA SER A 252 -19.49 3.86 -3.78
C SER A 252 -19.44 2.95 -5.02
N HIS A 253 -18.88 1.74 -4.88
CA HIS A 253 -18.94 0.66 -5.86
C HIS A 253 -19.33 -0.63 -5.12
N MET A 254 -20.43 -1.22 -5.54
CA MET A 254 -20.88 -2.52 -5.04
C MET A 254 -20.75 -3.56 -6.16
N ARG A 255 -20.02 -4.65 -5.89
CA ARG A 255 -19.96 -5.81 -6.78
C ARG A 255 -21.09 -6.77 -6.44
N GLN A 256 -21.72 -7.30 -7.44
CA GLN A 256 -22.59 -8.47 -7.31
C GLN A 256 -21.74 -9.74 -7.27
#